data_2b82b681fed4b6b534e43695f62ebf1c
#
_entry.id   2b82b681fed4b6b534e43695f62ebf1c
#
_cell.length_a   1.000
_cell.length_b   1.000
_cell.length_c   1.000
_cell.angle_alpha   90.00
_cell.angle_beta   90.00
_cell.angle_gamma   90.00
#
_symmetry.space_group_name_H-M   'P 1'
#
loop_
_entity.id
_entity.type
_entity.pdbx_description
1 polymer ?
#
loop_
_entity_poly.entity_id
_entity_poly.type
_entity_poly.pdbx_seq_one_letter_code
_entity_poly.pdbx_strand_id
1 'polypeptide(L)'
;MKKQLCIVGGGPAGVGLAWSLAQEPSVADQWSVTILHDEDKVGGHCATYTVTNPVTQKQVPVDIGVQCVAPLINPNVSLMLGEKPFTASAPVVDAGPLKIACAFPPRNGQSMNWGNFPEYQQGPLFALYSEAGMVKDCTELQNFMRSFFDFHLESWAGKSVQDWLDAPVGGPLTNPADFVSYFVDPYMSVIMGYGAPDLPAILFEDILPLFGKMLLFPGPMAAWTEPGVGWQRWVNGARSWVQTMLDAAKKSIDVTLSTKASAVWLDPANPTGQVWVAWDAVPKGQPFDKVVLTTDMQTNATLLNNPNNASGWSKYYADVLSSDRWNVLQGGTCYIHGDTTILSPELLSLQQETVQFTAYHSTAGAKPGQPYNLDTTYASYFVENVRQDPAAKQLYVTMYGPKQPQDMLPKDSLVLVKEPFIHGLWLPGSMKKSTKVVYRAQGQGGLDGGRSWLPNTGTNLYFAGNNTTMDSVEGALVSAMAIANYAFGVPYSMPLRPLTATGFALFAYLYLGLMFPVGSDSLRHALTLKLSLSALGAKL
;
A
#
# COMPACT_ATOMS: atom_id res chain seq x y z
N MET A 1 15.59 -13.24 32.68
CA MET A 1 15.93 -12.15 31.73
C MET A 1 14.97 -12.27 30.57
N LYS A 2 14.31 -11.16 30.14
CA LYS A 2 13.43 -11.20 28.99
C LYS A 2 14.23 -11.41 27.70
N LYS A 3 13.65 -12.13 26.74
CA LYS A 3 14.18 -12.24 25.38
C LYS A 3 14.11 -10.89 24.67
N GLN A 4 15.03 -10.62 23.76
CA GLN A 4 15.16 -9.36 23.08
C GLN A 4 14.66 -9.48 21.64
N LEU A 5 13.68 -8.65 21.28
CA LEU A 5 13.16 -8.50 19.93
C LEU A 5 13.57 -7.13 19.39
N CYS A 6 14.15 -7.11 18.20
CA CYS A 6 14.30 -5.87 17.41
C CYS A 6 13.30 -5.85 16.26
N ILE A 7 12.59 -4.75 16.13
CA ILE A 7 11.72 -4.45 14.98
C ILE A 7 12.34 -3.27 14.25
N VAL A 8 12.65 -3.45 12.96
CA VAL A 8 13.22 -2.40 12.12
C VAL A 8 12.11 -1.83 11.24
N GLY A 9 11.69 -0.62 11.55
CA GLY A 9 10.58 0.10 10.92
C GLY A 9 9.47 0.45 11.91
N GLY A 10 9.16 1.75 12.02
CA GLY A 10 8.11 2.31 12.89
C GLY A 10 6.77 2.53 12.21
N GLY A 11 6.52 1.88 11.08
CA GLY A 11 5.25 1.92 10.36
C GLY A 11 4.19 0.98 10.93
N PRO A 12 3.00 0.89 10.28
CA PRO A 12 1.90 0.05 10.73
C PRO A 12 2.29 -1.42 10.96
N ALA A 13 3.19 -1.98 10.13
CA ALA A 13 3.63 -3.36 10.29
C ALA A 13 4.48 -3.56 11.55
N GLY A 14 5.46 -2.69 11.80
CA GLY A 14 6.34 -2.82 12.96
C GLY A 14 5.63 -2.54 14.27
N VAL A 15 4.86 -1.46 14.33
CA VAL A 15 4.09 -1.09 15.52
C VAL A 15 2.94 -2.07 15.74
N GLY A 16 2.29 -2.53 14.66
CA GLY A 16 1.25 -3.55 14.69
C GLY A 16 1.75 -4.89 15.25
N LEU A 17 3.01 -5.25 14.96
CA LEU A 17 3.62 -6.42 15.58
C LEU A 17 3.79 -6.24 17.09
N ALA A 18 4.36 -5.13 17.54
CA ALA A 18 4.50 -4.85 18.97
C ALA A 18 3.14 -4.85 19.70
N TRP A 19 2.12 -4.25 19.07
CA TRP A 19 0.75 -4.26 19.56
C TRP A 19 0.19 -5.69 19.65
N SER A 20 0.38 -6.51 18.61
CA SER A 20 -0.10 -7.89 18.59
C SER A 20 0.53 -8.73 19.70
N LEU A 21 1.84 -8.58 19.93
CA LEU A 21 2.54 -9.27 21.02
C LEU A 21 2.00 -8.86 22.40
N ALA A 22 1.63 -7.60 22.55
CA ALA A 22 1.09 -7.06 23.80
C ALA A 22 -0.32 -7.57 24.13
N GLN A 23 -1.05 -8.16 23.17
CA GLN A 23 -2.37 -8.75 23.41
C GLN A 23 -2.31 -10.10 24.12
N GLU A 24 -1.15 -10.77 24.13
CA GLU A 24 -0.95 -12.05 24.79
C GLU A 24 -0.02 -11.88 26.01
N PRO A 25 -0.54 -11.85 27.26
CA PRO A 25 0.27 -11.58 28.44
C PRO A 25 1.44 -12.55 28.62
N SER A 26 1.24 -13.82 28.29
CA SER A 26 2.29 -14.85 28.41
C SER A 26 3.48 -14.59 27.49
N VAL A 27 3.27 -13.90 26.37
CA VAL A 27 4.31 -13.48 25.43
C VAL A 27 4.89 -12.13 25.86
N ALA A 28 4.04 -11.17 26.24
CA ALA A 28 4.47 -9.84 26.69
C ALA A 28 5.44 -9.89 27.88
N ASP A 29 5.21 -10.82 28.80
CA ASP A 29 6.10 -11.03 29.96
C ASP A 29 7.47 -11.60 29.59
N GLN A 30 7.56 -12.30 28.46
CA GLN A 30 8.80 -12.95 28.02
C GLN A 30 9.69 -12.08 27.14
N TRP A 31 9.15 -11.04 26.52
CA TRP A 31 9.84 -10.24 25.52
C TRP A 31 10.02 -8.77 25.94
N SER A 32 11.15 -8.20 25.51
CA SER A 32 11.41 -6.76 25.48
C SER A 32 11.63 -6.37 24.02
N VAL A 33 11.00 -5.30 23.58
CA VAL A 33 10.93 -4.90 22.17
C VAL A 33 11.69 -3.59 21.96
N THR A 34 12.61 -3.58 21.00
CA THR A 34 13.24 -2.36 20.50
C THR A 34 12.73 -2.10 19.08
N ILE A 35 12.13 -0.94 18.84
CA ILE A 35 11.72 -0.49 17.51
C ILE A 35 12.72 0.55 17.04
N LEU A 36 13.37 0.27 15.90
CA LEU A 36 14.29 1.19 15.25
C LEU A 36 13.58 1.84 14.06
N HIS A 37 13.60 3.17 14.00
CA HIS A 37 13.04 3.90 12.87
C HIS A 37 13.73 5.26 12.70
N ASP A 38 13.59 5.87 11.54
CA ASP A 38 14.35 7.05 11.11
C ASP A 38 13.61 8.39 11.28
N GLU A 39 12.40 8.37 11.80
CA GLU A 39 11.59 9.56 12.04
C GLU A 39 11.42 9.84 13.54
N ASP A 40 11.13 11.08 13.90
CA ASP A 40 10.84 11.47 15.29
C ASP A 40 9.55 10.82 15.83
N LYS A 41 8.65 10.41 14.93
CA LYS A 41 7.35 9.85 15.26
C LYS A 41 7.07 8.61 14.42
N VAL A 42 6.50 7.59 15.04
CA VAL A 42 6.01 6.41 14.31
C VAL A 42 4.94 6.79 13.30
N GLY A 43 4.78 5.99 12.26
CA GLY A 43 3.76 6.22 11.24
C GLY A 43 4.09 5.60 9.88
N GLY A 44 5.31 5.74 9.39
CA GLY A 44 5.65 5.32 8.03
C GLY A 44 4.68 5.94 7.01
N HIS A 45 4.11 5.16 6.10
CA HIS A 45 3.13 5.64 5.11
C HIS A 45 1.81 6.18 5.72
N CYS A 46 1.59 6.00 7.02
CA CYS A 46 0.53 6.72 7.76
C CYS A 46 1.04 8.07 8.32
N ALA A 47 1.97 8.74 7.62
CA ALA A 47 2.48 10.02 8.06
C ALA A 47 1.41 11.11 8.01
N THR A 48 1.23 11.79 9.13
CA THR A 48 0.34 12.94 9.28
C THR A 48 1.14 14.15 9.73
N TYR A 49 0.99 15.26 9.04
CA TYR A 49 1.59 16.54 9.36
C TYR A 49 0.53 17.50 9.87
N THR A 50 0.75 18.10 11.02
CA THR A 50 -0.11 19.20 11.49
C THR A 50 0.45 20.50 10.94
N VAL A 51 -0.26 21.11 10.02
CA VAL A 51 0.16 22.35 9.36
C VAL A 51 -0.74 23.51 9.76
N THR A 52 -0.17 24.72 9.82
CA THR A 52 -0.96 25.95 9.94
C THR A 52 -1.44 26.33 8.55
N ASN A 53 -2.76 26.30 8.34
CA ASN A 53 -3.33 26.72 7.07
C ASN A 53 -3.10 28.23 6.85
N PRO A 54 -2.47 28.64 5.74
CA PRO A 54 -2.17 30.06 5.52
C PRO A 54 -3.41 30.93 5.32
N VAL A 55 -4.55 30.34 4.92
CA VAL A 55 -5.80 31.06 4.68
C VAL A 55 -6.62 31.20 5.97
N THR A 56 -6.81 30.11 6.70
CA THR A 56 -7.68 30.07 7.87
C THR A 56 -6.95 30.29 9.18
N GLN A 57 -5.61 30.24 9.18
CA GLN A 57 -4.72 30.31 10.35
C GLN A 57 -5.00 29.20 11.40
N LYS A 58 -5.71 28.14 11.00
CA LYS A 58 -6.00 27.01 11.88
C LYS A 58 -4.99 25.88 11.68
N GLN A 59 -4.78 25.10 12.73
CA GLN A 59 -4.01 23.87 12.66
C GLN A 59 -4.86 22.77 12.01
N VAL A 60 -4.31 22.13 10.98
CA VAL A 60 -4.98 21.07 10.22
C VAL A 60 -4.06 19.85 10.16
N PRO A 61 -4.52 18.67 10.60
CA PRO A 61 -3.80 17.43 10.36
C PRO A 61 -4.00 17.02 8.90
N VAL A 62 -2.91 16.78 8.19
CA VAL A 62 -2.90 16.42 6.77
C VAL A 62 -2.12 15.13 6.58
N ASP A 63 -2.74 14.13 6.00
CA ASP A 63 -2.12 12.87 5.64
C ASP A 63 -1.47 12.97 4.27
N ILE A 64 -0.26 12.43 4.11
CA ILE A 64 0.44 12.43 2.81
C ILE A 64 0.42 11.07 2.12
N GLY A 65 0.15 9.99 2.84
CA GLY A 65 0.04 8.64 2.31
C GLY A 65 -1.41 8.16 2.35
N VAL A 66 -1.75 7.42 3.37
CA VAL A 66 -3.10 6.85 3.53
C VAL A 66 -4.10 7.90 3.96
N GLN A 67 -5.04 8.24 3.08
CA GLN A 67 -6.06 9.26 3.33
C GLN A 67 -7.32 8.70 3.98
N CYS A 68 -7.74 7.51 3.53
CA CYS A 68 -8.98 6.88 3.92
C CYS A 68 -8.83 5.37 4.06
N VAL A 69 -9.75 4.76 4.79
CA VAL A 69 -9.93 3.31 4.85
C VAL A 69 -11.39 2.97 4.58
N ALA A 70 -11.64 1.75 4.16
CA ALA A 70 -13.00 1.26 3.98
C ALA A 70 -13.13 -0.18 4.48
N PRO A 71 -14.24 -0.54 5.17
CA PRO A 71 -14.47 -1.92 5.65
C PRO A 71 -14.34 -2.99 4.57
N LEU A 72 -14.65 -2.63 3.34
CA LEU A 72 -14.57 -3.53 2.19
C LEU A 72 -13.12 -3.82 1.76
N ILE A 73 -12.22 -2.85 1.89
CA ILE A 73 -10.83 -2.90 1.42
C ILE A 73 -9.88 -3.19 2.58
N ASN A 74 -10.17 -2.58 3.73
CA ASN A 74 -9.36 -2.65 4.94
C ASN A 74 -10.18 -3.22 6.11
N PRO A 75 -10.73 -4.44 6.00
CA PRO A 75 -11.71 -4.96 6.97
C PRO A 75 -11.13 -5.18 8.36
N ASN A 76 -9.85 -5.58 8.49
CA ASN A 76 -9.23 -5.74 9.80
C ASN A 76 -8.84 -4.41 10.43
N VAL A 77 -8.33 -3.48 9.65
CA VAL A 77 -8.08 -2.11 10.12
C VAL A 77 -9.40 -1.47 10.56
N SER A 78 -10.46 -1.59 9.77
CA SER A 78 -11.77 -1.04 10.10
C SER A 78 -12.40 -1.70 11.34
N LEU A 79 -12.23 -3.01 11.51
CA LEU A 79 -12.65 -3.72 12.72
C LEU A 79 -11.90 -3.17 13.94
N MET A 80 -10.60 -3.03 13.85
CA MET A 80 -9.75 -2.50 14.90
C MET A 80 -10.14 -1.06 15.29
N LEU A 81 -10.44 -0.22 14.30
CA LEU A 81 -10.88 1.16 14.53
C LEU A 81 -12.24 1.26 15.24
N GLY A 82 -13.06 0.22 15.13
CA GLY A 82 -14.35 0.09 15.86
C GLY A 82 -14.19 -0.28 17.35
N GLU A 83 -13.00 -0.69 17.78
CA GLU A 83 -12.75 -1.18 19.14
C GLU A 83 -11.99 -0.16 20.00
N LYS A 84 -12.08 -0.32 21.33
CA LYS A 84 -11.23 0.46 22.25
C LYS A 84 -9.80 -0.09 22.23
N PRO A 85 -8.76 0.77 22.33
CA PRO A 85 -8.82 2.23 22.58
C PRO A 85 -8.99 3.10 21.31
N PHE A 86 -9.06 2.49 20.11
CA PHE A 86 -8.99 3.20 18.82
C PHE A 86 -10.15 4.16 18.62
N THR A 87 -11.37 3.78 19.02
CA THR A 87 -12.56 4.67 18.95
C THR A 87 -12.38 6.00 19.68
N ALA A 88 -11.51 6.04 20.70
CA ALA A 88 -11.24 7.24 21.47
C ALA A 88 -10.01 8.01 20.98
N SER A 89 -8.93 7.30 20.62
CA SER A 89 -7.62 7.90 20.35
C SER A 89 -7.34 8.12 18.86
N ALA A 90 -7.94 7.29 18.02
CA ALA A 90 -7.84 7.37 16.55
C ALA A 90 -9.24 7.32 15.91
N PRO A 91 -10.17 8.23 16.31
CA PRO A 91 -11.53 8.19 15.83
C PRO A 91 -11.57 8.38 14.31
N VAL A 92 -12.45 7.61 13.69
CA VAL A 92 -12.79 7.76 12.27
C VAL A 92 -14.20 8.29 12.12
N VAL A 93 -14.43 8.99 11.03
CA VAL A 93 -15.74 9.48 10.62
C VAL A 93 -15.99 9.09 9.17
N ASP A 94 -17.25 9.03 8.80
CA ASP A 94 -17.65 8.82 7.41
C ASP A 94 -17.03 9.91 6.52
N ALA A 95 -16.36 9.49 5.45
CA ALA A 95 -15.81 10.36 4.42
C ALA A 95 -16.80 10.60 3.27
N GLY A 96 -17.96 9.95 3.32
CA GLY A 96 -18.91 9.93 2.21
C GLY A 96 -18.39 9.12 1.01
N PRO A 97 -19.12 9.15 -0.09
CA PRO A 97 -18.65 8.55 -1.33
C PRO A 97 -17.41 9.31 -1.84
N LEU A 98 -16.36 8.58 -2.22
CA LEU A 98 -15.18 9.22 -2.80
C LEU A 98 -15.51 9.77 -4.19
N LYS A 99 -15.37 11.07 -4.35
CA LYS A 99 -15.46 11.74 -5.65
C LYS A 99 -14.06 11.93 -6.24
N ILE A 100 -13.85 11.29 -7.37
CA ILE A 100 -12.61 11.34 -8.15
C ILE A 100 -12.92 12.01 -9.47
N ALA A 101 -12.07 12.93 -9.87
CA ALA A 101 -12.11 13.53 -11.19
C ALA A 101 -10.74 13.55 -11.85
N CYS A 102 -10.71 13.41 -13.15
CA CYS A 102 -9.51 13.54 -13.94
C CYS A 102 -9.70 14.69 -14.92
N ALA A 103 -8.74 15.60 -14.94
CA ALA A 103 -8.76 16.74 -15.83
C ALA A 103 -7.64 16.60 -16.86
N PHE A 104 -7.97 16.87 -18.10
CA PHE A 104 -7.03 16.77 -19.21
C PHE A 104 -7.08 18.05 -20.04
N PRO A 105 -5.96 18.40 -20.67
CA PRO A 105 -5.98 19.44 -21.70
C PRO A 105 -6.99 19.12 -22.79
N PRO A 106 -7.69 20.13 -23.34
CA PRO A 106 -8.64 19.92 -24.40
C PRO A 106 -8.00 19.25 -25.63
N ARG A 107 -8.65 18.22 -26.16
CA ARG A 107 -8.25 17.55 -27.40
C ARG A 107 -9.16 18.04 -28.56
N ASN A 108 -8.56 18.63 -29.55
CA ASN A 108 -9.32 19.21 -30.69
C ASN A 108 -10.42 20.19 -30.23
N GLY A 109 -10.17 20.96 -29.18
CA GLY A 109 -11.13 21.90 -28.62
C GLY A 109 -12.22 21.29 -27.73
N GLN A 110 -12.20 19.97 -27.51
CA GLN A 110 -13.14 19.27 -26.65
C GLN A 110 -12.52 18.99 -25.28
N SER A 111 -13.30 19.22 -24.21
CA SER A 111 -12.89 18.83 -22.84
C SER A 111 -12.83 17.31 -22.74
N MET A 112 -11.73 16.81 -22.15
CA MET A 112 -11.47 15.40 -21.92
C MET A 112 -11.61 15.01 -20.44
N ASN A 113 -12.24 15.88 -19.64
CA ASN A 113 -12.39 15.64 -18.21
C ASN A 113 -13.42 14.55 -17.94
N TRP A 114 -13.16 13.74 -16.92
CA TRP A 114 -14.11 12.76 -16.44
C TRP A 114 -14.08 12.64 -14.91
N GLY A 115 -15.14 12.07 -14.35
CA GLY A 115 -15.24 11.79 -12.93
C GLY A 115 -16.22 10.66 -12.66
N ASN A 116 -16.20 10.17 -11.42
CA ASN A 116 -17.09 9.10 -10.96
C ASN A 116 -18.43 9.63 -10.40
N PHE A 117 -18.85 10.81 -10.74
CA PHE A 117 -20.09 11.43 -10.29
C PHE A 117 -20.92 11.96 -11.48
N PRO A 118 -22.27 12.07 -11.34
CA PRO A 118 -23.19 12.23 -12.46
C PRO A 118 -22.89 13.41 -13.37
N GLU A 119 -22.42 14.53 -12.84
CA GLU A 119 -22.14 15.75 -13.59
C GLU A 119 -21.02 15.54 -14.62
N TYR A 120 -20.08 14.63 -14.33
CA TYR A 120 -18.96 14.29 -15.21
C TYR A 120 -19.18 13.01 -16.01
N GLN A 121 -20.34 12.36 -15.88
CA GLN A 121 -20.71 11.16 -16.66
C GLN A 121 -21.46 11.52 -17.95
N GLN A 122 -21.90 12.75 -18.11
CA GLN A 122 -22.74 13.20 -19.24
C GLN A 122 -22.00 14.07 -20.26
N GLY A 123 -20.73 14.33 -20.06
CA GLY A 123 -19.93 15.24 -20.87
C GLY A 123 -19.42 14.63 -22.18
N PRO A 124 -18.73 15.42 -23.01
CA PRO A 124 -18.13 15.02 -24.30
C PRO A 124 -17.20 13.82 -24.17
N LEU A 125 -16.55 13.63 -23.01
CA LEU A 125 -15.72 12.46 -22.77
C LEU A 125 -16.54 11.16 -22.79
N PHE A 126 -17.75 11.18 -22.30
CA PHE A 126 -18.65 10.02 -22.34
C PHE A 126 -19.02 9.64 -23.77
N ALA A 127 -19.21 10.62 -24.64
CA ALA A 127 -19.37 10.40 -26.08
C ALA A 127 -18.07 9.85 -26.68
N LEU A 128 -16.91 10.41 -26.31
CA LEU A 128 -15.61 9.91 -26.74
C LEU A 128 -15.35 8.48 -26.26
N TYR A 129 -15.70 8.14 -25.04
CA TYR A 129 -15.62 6.77 -24.52
C TYR A 129 -16.46 5.81 -25.36
N SER A 130 -17.69 6.20 -25.68
CA SER A 130 -18.58 5.39 -26.51
C SER A 130 -18.05 5.24 -27.95
N GLU A 131 -17.62 6.34 -28.56
CA GLU A 131 -17.10 6.38 -29.92
C GLU A 131 -15.74 5.71 -30.06
N ALA A 132 -14.86 5.86 -29.08
CA ALA A 132 -13.51 5.27 -29.07
C ALA A 132 -13.46 3.81 -28.61
N GLY A 133 -14.58 3.21 -28.21
CA GLY A 133 -14.63 1.85 -27.69
C GLY A 133 -14.05 1.69 -26.28
N MET A 134 -13.75 2.79 -25.59
CA MET A 134 -13.16 2.74 -24.25
C MET A 134 -14.11 2.12 -23.22
N VAL A 135 -15.41 2.26 -23.39
CA VAL A 135 -16.42 1.56 -22.59
C VAL A 135 -16.26 0.06 -22.68
N LYS A 136 -16.02 -0.46 -23.90
CA LYS A 136 -15.73 -1.87 -24.11
C LYS A 136 -14.45 -2.26 -23.39
N ASP A 137 -13.38 -1.51 -23.56
CA ASP A 137 -12.07 -1.80 -22.98
C ASP A 137 -12.12 -1.80 -21.45
N CYS A 138 -12.84 -0.84 -20.84
CA CYS A 138 -13.09 -0.81 -19.41
C CYS A 138 -13.90 -2.03 -18.92
N THR A 139 -14.91 -2.43 -19.69
CA THR A 139 -15.76 -3.59 -19.38
C THR A 139 -14.96 -4.89 -19.44
N GLU A 140 -14.09 -5.04 -20.43
CA GLU A 140 -13.21 -6.21 -20.58
C GLU A 140 -12.23 -6.30 -19.41
N LEU A 141 -11.58 -5.19 -19.05
CA LEU A 141 -10.70 -5.15 -17.87
C LEU A 141 -11.46 -5.52 -16.59
N GLN A 142 -12.65 -5.00 -16.40
CA GLN A 142 -13.49 -5.28 -15.25
C GLN A 142 -13.92 -6.76 -15.18
N ASN A 143 -14.33 -7.33 -16.31
CA ASN A 143 -14.70 -8.74 -16.39
C ASN A 143 -13.50 -9.64 -16.10
N PHE A 144 -12.33 -9.30 -16.65
CA PHE A 144 -11.09 -10.01 -16.35
C PHE A 144 -10.77 -9.99 -14.84
N MET A 145 -10.83 -8.81 -14.22
CA MET A 145 -10.54 -8.68 -12.80
C MET A 145 -11.55 -9.43 -11.92
N ARG A 146 -12.82 -9.39 -12.23
CA ARG A 146 -13.86 -10.13 -11.50
C ARG A 146 -13.69 -11.64 -11.60
N SER A 147 -13.24 -12.12 -12.75
CA SER A 147 -13.05 -13.55 -13.01
C SER A 147 -11.63 -14.05 -12.74
N PHE A 148 -10.73 -13.16 -12.30
CA PHE A 148 -9.31 -13.46 -12.13
C PHE A 148 -9.08 -14.70 -11.26
N PHE A 149 -9.70 -14.76 -10.12
CA PHE A 149 -9.49 -15.84 -9.17
C PHE A 149 -10.13 -17.15 -9.59
N ASP A 150 -11.23 -17.08 -10.32
CA ASP A 150 -11.94 -18.28 -10.76
C ASP A 150 -11.29 -18.95 -11.99
N PHE A 151 -10.73 -18.13 -12.90
CA PHE A 151 -10.32 -18.63 -14.21
C PHE A 151 -8.92 -18.26 -14.65
N HIS A 152 -8.31 -17.25 -14.05
CA HIS A 152 -7.07 -16.67 -14.59
C HIS A 152 -5.85 -16.81 -13.68
N LEU A 153 -6.06 -17.20 -12.43
CA LEU A 153 -5.04 -17.22 -11.40
C LEU A 153 -3.76 -17.96 -11.81
N GLU A 154 -3.89 -19.19 -12.32
CA GLU A 154 -2.71 -20.01 -12.66
C GLU A 154 -1.90 -19.42 -13.81
N SER A 155 -2.58 -18.83 -14.79
CA SER A 155 -1.95 -18.29 -16.00
C SER A 155 -1.47 -16.84 -15.85
N TRP A 156 -2.02 -16.11 -14.86
CA TRP A 156 -1.77 -14.68 -14.68
C TRP A 156 -1.05 -14.31 -13.39
N ALA A 157 -0.91 -15.24 -12.46
CA ALA A 157 -0.17 -14.98 -11.23
C ALA A 157 1.24 -14.44 -11.49
N GLY A 158 1.54 -13.27 -10.96
CA GLY A 158 2.81 -12.57 -11.12
C GLY A 158 2.99 -11.87 -12.47
N LYS A 159 1.92 -11.67 -13.25
CA LYS A 159 1.92 -10.82 -14.44
C LYS A 159 1.53 -9.39 -14.08
N SER A 160 2.01 -8.45 -14.89
CA SER A 160 1.77 -7.02 -14.69
C SER A 160 0.48 -6.55 -15.37
N VAL A 161 0.08 -5.34 -15.01
CA VAL A 161 -0.98 -4.60 -15.73
C VAL A 161 -0.60 -4.40 -17.20
N GLN A 162 0.67 -4.13 -17.48
CA GLN A 162 1.16 -3.99 -18.86
C GLN A 162 1.01 -5.28 -19.66
N ASP A 163 1.30 -6.45 -19.07
CA ASP A 163 1.10 -7.74 -19.75
C ASP A 163 -0.35 -7.92 -20.21
N TRP A 164 -1.31 -7.41 -19.43
CA TRP A 164 -2.71 -7.46 -19.83
C TRP A 164 -3.03 -6.44 -20.92
N LEU A 165 -2.49 -5.24 -20.83
CA LEU A 165 -2.68 -4.20 -21.87
C LEU A 165 -2.14 -4.64 -23.23
N ASP A 166 -1.03 -5.39 -23.22
CA ASP A 166 -0.39 -5.90 -24.44
C ASP A 166 -1.15 -7.10 -25.04
N ALA A 167 -1.76 -7.91 -24.20
CA ALA A 167 -2.50 -9.11 -24.61
C ALA A 167 -3.76 -9.33 -23.77
N PRO A 168 -4.80 -8.50 -23.93
CA PRO A 168 -6.00 -8.60 -23.11
C PRO A 168 -6.72 -9.93 -23.29
N VAL A 169 -7.20 -10.47 -22.20
CA VAL A 169 -8.11 -11.62 -22.21
C VAL A 169 -9.47 -11.13 -22.67
N GLY A 170 -10.04 -11.71 -23.69
CA GLY A 170 -11.31 -11.26 -24.29
C GLY A 170 -11.15 -10.59 -25.67
N GLY A 171 -9.92 -10.28 -26.06
CA GLY A 171 -9.58 -9.72 -27.37
C GLY A 171 -8.87 -8.37 -27.28
N PRO A 172 -8.42 -7.85 -28.41
CA PRO A 172 -7.63 -6.63 -28.45
C PRO A 172 -8.43 -5.42 -27.98
N LEU A 173 -7.74 -4.51 -27.30
CA LEU A 173 -8.29 -3.20 -26.94
C LEU A 173 -8.61 -2.40 -28.21
N THR A 174 -9.65 -1.59 -28.13
CA THR A 174 -10.10 -0.76 -29.25
C THR A 174 -9.14 0.38 -29.52
N ASN A 175 -8.68 1.04 -28.44
CA ASN A 175 -7.71 2.12 -28.52
C ASN A 175 -6.79 2.09 -27.29
N PRO A 176 -5.74 1.24 -27.28
CA PRO A 176 -4.89 1.05 -26.10
C PRO A 176 -4.25 2.33 -25.59
N ALA A 177 -3.79 3.21 -26.49
CA ALA A 177 -3.10 4.43 -26.10
C ALA A 177 -4.04 5.40 -25.35
N ASP A 178 -5.25 5.61 -25.87
CA ASP A 178 -6.24 6.47 -25.21
C ASP A 178 -6.76 5.81 -23.92
N PHE A 179 -6.95 4.49 -23.92
CA PHE A 179 -7.37 3.76 -22.71
C PHE A 179 -6.36 3.92 -21.57
N VAL A 180 -5.06 3.79 -21.85
CA VAL A 180 -4.01 4.02 -20.86
C VAL A 180 -4.01 5.49 -20.42
N SER A 181 -3.97 6.43 -21.38
CA SER A 181 -3.78 7.86 -21.08
C SER A 181 -4.94 8.50 -20.34
N TYR A 182 -6.17 8.13 -20.68
CA TYR A 182 -7.37 8.77 -20.13
C TYR A 182 -8.01 7.99 -18.99
N PHE A 183 -7.69 6.72 -18.82
CA PHE A 183 -8.31 5.90 -17.79
C PHE A 183 -7.30 5.22 -16.86
N VAL A 184 -6.44 4.33 -17.36
CA VAL A 184 -5.61 3.48 -16.51
C VAL A 184 -4.62 4.32 -15.70
N ASP A 185 -3.85 5.17 -16.36
CA ASP A 185 -2.82 5.98 -15.72
C ASP A 185 -3.39 6.99 -14.70
N PRO A 186 -4.40 7.82 -15.04
CA PRO A 186 -4.98 8.75 -14.07
C PRO A 186 -5.60 8.04 -12.88
N TYR A 187 -6.25 6.92 -13.12
CA TYR A 187 -6.87 6.14 -12.07
C TYR A 187 -5.83 5.56 -11.10
N MET A 188 -4.77 4.96 -11.64
CA MET A 188 -3.66 4.43 -10.86
C MET A 188 -2.94 5.54 -10.08
N SER A 189 -2.77 6.71 -10.70
CA SER A 189 -2.14 7.87 -10.05
C SER A 189 -2.94 8.37 -8.85
N VAL A 190 -4.27 8.43 -8.97
CA VAL A 190 -5.14 8.90 -7.89
C VAL A 190 -5.23 7.89 -6.74
N ILE A 191 -5.40 6.60 -7.07
CA ILE A 191 -5.71 5.58 -6.06
C ILE A 191 -4.45 5.00 -5.41
N MET A 192 -3.43 4.77 -6.22
CA MET A 192 -2.23 4.03 -5.79
C MET A 192 -0.98 4.90 -5.72
N GLY A 193 -1.01 6.11 -6.26
CA GLY A 193 0.18 6.93 -6.45
C GLY A 193 1.13 6.40 -7.53
N TYR A 194 0.66 5.52 -8.41
CA TYR A 194 1.42 4.94 -9.53
C TYR A 194 1.04 5.64 -10.82
N GLY A 195 1.93 5.66 -11.78
CA GLY A 195 1.70 6.21 -13.11
C GLY A 195 1.91 5.20 -14.24
N ALA A 196 1.62 5.61 -15.48
CA ALA A 196 1.79 4.75 -16.65
C ALA A 196 3.20 4.18 -16.83
N PRO A 197 4.29 4.88 -16.48
CA PRO A 197 5.64 4.32 -16.51
C PRO A 197 5.83 3.10 -15.61
N ASP A 198 4.99 2.95 -14.62
CA ASP A 198 5.07 1.91 -13.61
C ASP A 198 4.23 0.66 -13.96
N LEU A 199 3.32 0.75 -14.95
CA LEU A 199 2.43 -0.36 -15.34
C LEU A 199 3.15 -1.69 -15.59
N PRO A 200 4.38 -1.71 -16.16
CA PRO A 200 5.15 -2.95 -16.32
C PRO A 200 5.56 -3.60 -15.00
N ALA A 201 5.60 -2.83 -13.91
CA ALA A 201 5.99 -3.31 -12.59
C ALA A 201 4.79 -3.61 -11.67
N ILE A 202 3.63 -3.05 -11.96
CA ILE A 202 2.43 -3.23 -11.14
C ILE A 202 1.82 -4.60 -11.43
N LEU A 203 1.80 -5.47 -10.43
CA LEU A 203 1.16 -6.77 -10.54
C LEU A 203 -0.36 -6.63 -10.45
N PHE A 204 -1.08 -7.47 -11.20
CA PHE A 204 -2.54 -7.48 -11.11
C PHE A 204 -3.04 -7.75 -9.70
N GLU A 205 -2.37 -8.62 -8.99
CA GLU A 205 -2.75 -8.99 -7.64
C GLU A 205 -2.70 -7.82 -6.65
N ASP A 206 -1.80 -6.85 -6.88
CA ASP A 206 -1.68 -5.66 -6.03
C ASP A 206 -2.89 -4.72 -6.20
N ILE A 207 -3.49 -4.71 -7.39
CA ILE A 207 -4.62 -3.84 -7.70
C ILE A 207 -5.98 -4.51 -7.57
N LEU A 208 -6.05 -5.84 -7.60
CA LEU A 208 -7.31 -6.59 -7.55
C LEU A 208 -8.22 -6.26 -6.37
N PRO A 209 -7.71 -6.10 -5.13
CA PRO A 209 -8.56 -5.76 -4.00
C PRO A 209 -9.27 -4.42 -4.17
N LEU A 210 -8.59 -3.47 -4.82
CA LEU A 210 -9.14 -2.15 -5.10
C LEU A 210 -10.05 -2.17 -6.33
N PHE A 211 -9.56 -2.73 -7.41
CA PHE A 211 -10.23 -2.69 -8.71
C PHE A 211 -11.35 -3.71 -8.84
N GLY A 212 -11.21 -4.90 -8.32
CA GLY A 212 -12.23 -5.95 -8.43
C GLY A 212 -13.58 -5.57 -7.84
N LYS A 213 -13.60 -4.60 -6.90
CA LYS A 213 -14.81 -4.09 -6.24
C LYS A 213 -15.12 -2.64 -6.54
N MET A 214 -14.16 -1.89 -7.06
CA MET A 214 -14.24 -0.45 -7.24
C MET A 214 -14.16 -0.02 -8.69
N LEU A 215 -13.89 -0.94 -9.61
CA LEU A 215 -13.87 -0.64 -11.03
C LEU A 215 -15.26 -0.60 -11.63
N LEU A 216 -15.47 0.40 -12.30
CA LEU A 216 -16.70 1.09 -12.28
C LEU A 216 -16.87 1.97 -13.47
N PHE A 217 -16.91 1.40 -14.65
CA PHE A 217 -17.18 2.11 -15.84
C PHE A 217 -18.15 1.38 -16.74
N PRO A 218 -18.92 2.15 -17.46
CA PRO A 218 -20.07 2.92 -17.02
C PRO A 218 -21.21 1.98 -16.71
N GLY A 219 -22.18 2.45 -16.03
CA GLY A 219 -23.22 1.61 -15.49
C GLY A 219 -22.88 1.15 -14.06
N PRO A 220 -21.67 0.78 -13.73
CA PRO A 220 -21.30 0.55 -12.34
C PRO A 220 -20.43 1.62 -11.70
N MET A 221 -20.34 2.83 -12.23
CA MET A 221 -19.80 3.98 -11.48
C MET A 221 -20.55 4.21 -10.17
N ALA A 222 -21.73 3.62 -10.06
CA ALA A 222 -22.49 3.54 -8.84
C ALA A 222 -21.74 2.90 -7.68
N ALA A 223 -20.83 1.96 -7.88
CA ALA A 223 -20.20 1.27 -6.74
C ALA A 223 -19.19 2.13 -5.95
N TRP A 224 -18.66 3.22 -6.53
CA TRP A 224 -17.91 4.24 -5.77
C TRP A 224 -18.81 5.14 -4.96
N THR A 225 -20.01 5.34 -5.47
CA THR A 225 -21.07 6.09 -4.82
C THR A 225 -21.97 5.18 -4.00
N GLU A 226 -21.82 3.85 -4.09
CA GLU A 226 -22.64 2.93 -3.32
C GLU A 226 -22.43 3.14 -1.82
N PRO A 227 -23.52 3.27 -1.06
CA PRO A 227 -23.46 3.45 0.40
C PRO A 227 -22.74 2.31 1.13
N GLY A 228 -22.51 1.19 0.45
CA GLY A 228 -21.92 -0.02 1.03
C GLY A 228 -20.39 -0.03 1.14
N VAL A 229 -19.66 0.87 0.50
CA VAL A 229 -18.18 0.91 0.62
C VAL A 229 -17.76 1.45 1.96
N GLY A 230 -18.50 2.43 2.50
CA GLY A 230 -18.30 2.95 3.86
C GLY A 230 -16.92 3.57 4.06
N TRP A 231 -16.50 4.47 3.16
CA TRP A 231 -15.23 5.18 3.32
C TRP A 231 -15.17 5.97 4.61
N GLN A 232 -14.08 5.82 5.32
CA GLN A 232 -13.82 6.47 6.60
C GLN A 232 -12.48 7.19 6.56
N ARG A 233 -12.39 8.34 7.19
CA ARG A 233 -11.17 9.10 7.41
C ARG A 233 -10.87 9.27 8.89
N TRP A 234 -9.62 9.33 9.25
CA TRP A 234 -9.20 9.64 10.62
C TRP A 234 -9.40 11.12 10.94
N VAL A 235 -10.03 11.41 12.06
CA VAL A 235 -10.23 12.79 12.53
C VAL A 235 -8.87 13.46 12.82
N ASN A 236 -7.95 12.71 13.44
CA ASN A 236 -6.63 13.21 13.85
C ASN A 236 -5.52 12.82 12.89
N GLY A 237 -5.84 12.31 11.69
CA GLY A 237 -4.92 11.78 10.72
C GLY A 237 -4.52 10.31 10.98
N ALA A 238 -4.04 9.64 9.94
CA ALA A 238 -3.74 8.21 9.96
C ALA A 238 -2.65 7.83 10.97
N ARG A 239 -1.70 8.73 11.25
CA ARG A 239 -0.66 8.51 12.28
C ARG A 239 -1.24 8.24 13.66
N SER A 240 -2.41 8.82 13.99
CA SER A 240 -3.07 8.60 15.27
C SER A 240 -3.40 7.14 15.54
N TRP A 241 -3.72 6.38 14.51
CA TRP A 241 -3.94 4.94 14.60
C TRP A 241 -2.67 4.19 14.98
N VAL A 242 -1.55 4.47 14.30
CA VAL A 242 -0.25 3.84 14.58
C VAL A 242 0.23 4.20 15.99
N GLN A 243 0.09 5.46 16.37
CA GLN A 243 0.43 5.92 17.73
C GLN A 243 -0.42 5.22 18.80
N THR A 244 -1.72 5.03 18.53
CA THR A 244 -2.62 4.33 19.45
C THR A 244 -2.21 2.86 19.65
N MET A 245 -1.77 2.17 18.59
CA MET A 245 -1.19 0.82 18.70
C MET A 245 0.05 0.81 19.60
N LEU A 246 0.96 1.77 19.37
CA LEU A 246 2.18 1.89 20.16
C LEU A 246 1.88 2.15 21.65
N ASP A 247 0.99 3.09 21.92
CA ASP A 247 0.62 3.44 23.29
C ASP A 247 -0.10 2.28 24.02
N ALA A 248 -0.91 1.53 23.28
CA ALA A 248 -1.52 0.31 23.79
C ALA A 248 -0.47 -0.77 24.09
N ALA A 249 0.49 -0.97 23.18
CA ALA A 249 1.57 -1.94 23.36
C ALA A 249 2.41 -1.63 24.61
N LYS A 250 2.82 -0.38 24.80
CA LYS A 250 3.63 0.06 25.93
C LYS A 250 3.00 -0.18 27.31
N LYS A 251 1.70 -0.44 27.37
CA LYS A 251 1.02 -0.78 28.64
C LYS A 251 1.27 -2.20 29.11
N SER A 252 1.58 -3.11 28.18
CA SER A 252 1.67 -4.54 28.44
C SER A 252 3.05 -5.12 28.17
N ILE A 253 3.81 -4.54 27.24
CA ILE A 253 5.14 -5.01 26.87
C ILE A 253 6.15 -3.86 26.97
N ASP A 254 7.37 -4.18 27.33
CA ASP A 254 8.46 -3.21 27.39
C ASP A 254 8.91 -2.83 25.97
N VAL A 255 8.60 -1.60 25.52
CA VAL A 255 8.90 -1.09 24.19
C VAL A 255 9.80 0.12 24.26
N THR A 256 10.99 0.00 23.71
CA THR A 256 11.95 1.10 23.52
C THR A 256 11.93 1.55 22.06
N LEU A 257 11.88 2.86 21.81
CA LEU A 257 12.10 3.45 20.49
C LEU A 257 13.55 3.92 20.38
N SER A 258 14.16 3.73 19.22
CA SER A 258 15.50 4.21 18.94
C SER A 258 15.62 4.65 17.47
N THR A 259 16.79 5.18 17.13
CA THR A 259 17.08 5.73 15.82
C THR A 259 17.20 4.66 14.73
N LYS A 260 17.36 5.10 13.51
CA LYS A 260 17.47 4.29 12.30
C LYS A 260 18.52 3.18 12.41
N ALA A 261 18.13 1.96 12.02
CA ALA A 261 19.08 0.87 11.83
C ALA A 261 20.05 1.18 10.69
N SER A 262 21.32 0.80 10.86
CA SER A 262 22.37 0.97 9.86
C SER A 262 22.86 -0.34 9.26
N ALA A 263 22.76 -1.46 9.96
CA ALA A 263 23.09 -2.79 9.45
C ALA A 263 22.37 -3.89 10.24
N VAL A 264 22.09 -5.01 9.54
CA VAL A 264 21.55 -6.23 10.10
C VAL A 264 22.34 -7.42 9.57
N TRP A 265 22.77 -8.33 10.45
CA TRP A 265 23.50 -9.52 10.03
C TRP A 265 23.26 -10.74 10.91
N LEU A 266 23.47 -11.90 10.31
CA LEU A 266 23.44 -13.18 10.98
C LEU A 266 24.88 -13.58 11.36
N ASP A 267 25.05 -14.22 12.49
CA ASP A 267 26.34 -14.82 12.82
C ASP A 267 26.66 -15.92 11.79
N PRO A 268 27.73 -15.79 11.01
CA PRO A 268 28.10 -16.81 10.02
C PRO A 268 28.37 -18.20 10.66
N ALA A 269 28.84 -18.24 11.90
CA ALA A 269 29.11 -19.47 12.64
C ALA A 269 27.82 -20.09 13.23
N ASN A 270 26.79 -19.27 13.46
CA ASN A 270 25.50 -19.70 14.00
C ASN A 270 24.31 -18.93 13.40
N PRO A 271 23.96 -19.19 12.13
CA PRO A 271 22.91 -18.44 11.43
C PRO A 271 21.50 -18.66 12.00
N THR A 272 21.30 -19.68 12.82
CA THR A 272 20.04 -19.95 13.55
C THR A 272 20.05 -19.35 14.97
N GLY A 273 21.14 -18.71 15.35
CA GLY A 273 21.30 -18.04 16.64
C GLY A 273 20.72 -16.62 16.62
N GLN A 274 21.37 -15.77 17.41
CA GLN A 274 20.97 -14.36 17.51
C GLN A 274 21.26 -13.62 16.20
N VAL A 275 20.43 -12.60 15.94
CA VAL A 275 20.59 -11.67 14.83
C VAL A 275 21.14 -10.35 15.37
N TRP A 276 22.17 -9.84 14.73
CA TRP A 276 22.84 -8.62 15.13
C TRP A 276 22.26 -7.41 14.39
N VAL A 277 22.07 -6.32 15.11
CA VAL A 277 21.60 -5.05 14.54
C VAL A 277 22.47 -3.91 15.04
N ALA A 278 22.91 -3.06 14.11
CA ALA A 278 23.63 -1.82 14.41
C ALA A 278 22.71 -0.62 14.13
N TRP A 279 22.92 0.44 14.92
CA TRP A 279 22.32 1.78 14.73
C TRP A 279 23.24 2.82 15.40
N ASP A 280 22.92 4.12 15.26
CA ASP A 280 23.83 5.20 15.69
C ASP A 280 24.30 5.07 17.14
N ALA A 281 23.41 4.73 18.06
CA ALA A 281 23.77 4.56 19.47
C ALA A 281 24.58 3.27 19.75
N VAL A 282 24.55 2.30 18.83
CA VAL A 282 25.24 1.01 18.93
C VAL A 282 25.88 0.64 17.59
N PRO A 283 26.91 1.37 17.16
CA PRO A 283 27.48 1.20 15.81
C PRO A 283 28.20 -0.15 15.61
N LYS A 284 28.61 -0.80 16.70
CA LYS A 284 29.17 -2.17 16.63
C LYS A 284 28.11 -3.27 16.60
N GLY A 285 26.84 -2.88 16.72
CA GLY A 285 25.71 -3.79 16.81
C GLY A 285 25.58 -4.47 18.17
N GLN A 286 24.38 -4.94 18.44
CA GLN A 286 24.09 -5.86 19.53
C GLN A 286 23.24 -7.02 19.07
N PRO A 287 23.31 -8.17 19.76
CA PRO A 287 22.52 -9.34 19.40
C PRO A 287 21.09 -9.25 19.93
N PHE A 288 20.15 -9.75 19.14
CA PHE A 288 18.74 -9.95 19.50
C PHE A 288 18.35 -11.41 19.29
N ASP A 289 17.45 -11.91 20.13
CA ASP A 289 16.91 -13.26 19.99
C ASP A 289 16.07 -13.42 18.73
N LYS A 290 15.39 -12.34 18.31
CA LYS A 290 14.67 -12.25 17.05
C LYS A 290 14.75 -10.84 16.48
N VAL A 291 14.76 -10.74 15.16
CA VAL A 291 14.69 -9.47 14.42
C VAL A 291 13.60 -9.56 13.36
N VAL A 292 12.78 -8.50 13.24
CA VAL A 292 11.75 -8.41 12.20
C VAL A 292 11.98 -7.14 11.38
N LEU A 293 12.19 -7.31 10.08
CA LEU A 293 12.33 -6.23 9.12
C LEU A 293 10.95 -5.85 8.57
N THR A 294 10.55 -4.60 8.78
CA THR A 294 9.23 -4.08 8.40
C THR A 294 9.33 -2.81 7.55
N THR A 295 10.52 -2.43 7.14
CA THR A 295 10.77 -1.36 6.17
C THR A 295 10.51 -1.86 4.75
N ASP A 296 10.63 -0.98 3.78
CA ASP A 296 10.58 -1.35 2.37
C ASP A 296 11.75 -2.31 2.02
N MET A 297 11.59 -3.01 0.90
CA MET A 297 12.51 -4.07 0.50
C MET A 297 13.90 -3.58 0.15
N GLN A 298 14.00 -2.38 -0.44
CA GLN A 298 15.29 -1.79 -0.78
C GLN A 298 16.06 -1.40 0.48
N THR A 299 15.38 -0.82 1.44
CA THR A 299 15.96 -0.53 2.76
C THR A 299 16.41 -1.83 3.43
N ASN A 300 15.60 -2.88 3.40
CA ASN A 300 15.98 -4.18 3.96
C ASN A 300 17.20 -4.79 3.23
N ALA A 301 17.23 -4.72 1.91
CA ALA A 301 18.38 -5.16 1.13
C ALA A 301 19.65 -4.38 1.49
N THR A 302 19.54 -3.07 1.66
CA THR A 302 20.64 -2.20 2.07
C THR A 302 21.16 -2.57 3.48
N LEU A 303 20.26 -2.79 4.43
CA LEU A 303 20.61 -3.19 5.80
C LEU A 303 21.34 -4.54 5.84
N LEU A 304 20.93 -5.48 4.99
CA LEU A 304 21.54 -6.80 4.88
C LEU A 304 22.82 -6.80 4.05
N ASN A 305 22.99 -5.86 3.13
CA ASN A 305 24.18 -5.75 2.27
C ASN A 305 25.30 -4.99 2.99
N ASN A 306 25.90 -5.62 3.98
CA ASN A 306 26.99 -5.05 4.77
C ASN A 306 28.15 -6.07 4.92
N PRO A 307 29.38 -5.62 5.27
CA PRO A 307 30.56 -6.49 5.35
C PRO A 307 30.43 -7.68 6.29
N ASN A 308 29.60 -7.60 7.31
CA ASN A 308 29.37 -8.69 8.27
C ASN A 308 28.59 -9.86 7.62
N ASN A 309 27.88 -9.62 6.52
CA ASN A 309 27.16 -10.61 5.73
C ASN A 309 27.96 -11.12 4.52
N ALA A 310 29.28 -11.13 4.59
CA ALA A 310 30.14 -11.46 3.45
C ALA A 310 30.09 -12.93 3.01
N SER A 311 29.51 -13.81 3.82
CA SER A 311 29.46 -15.25 3.53
C SER A 311 28.20 -15.92 4.11
N GLY A 312 27.95 -17.15 3.69
CA GLY A 312 26.89 -17.99 4.26
C GLY A 312 25.47 -17.53 3.91
N TRP A 313 24.54 -17.85 4.80
CA TRP A 313 23.12 -17.56 4.59
C TRP A 313 22.80 -16.07 4.58
N SER A 314 23.51 -15.27 5.37
CA SER A 314 23.29 -13.83 5.40
C SER A 314 23.63 -13.17 4.06
N LYS A 315 24.74 -13.56 3.43
CA LYS A 315 25.06 -13.13 2.06
C LYS A 315 23.98 -13.58 1.07
N TYR A 316 23.54 -14.83 1.18
CA TYR A 316 22.47 -15.33 0.30
C TYR A 316 21.19 -14.51 0.41
N TYR A 317 20.77 -14.12 1.62
CA TYR A 317 19.61 -13.26 1.80
C TYR A 317 19.84 -11.85 1.25
N ALA A 318 21.01 -11.27 1.52
CA ALA A 318 21.37 -9.98 0.95
C ALA A 318 21.35 -9.99 -0.58
N ASP A 319 21.94 -11.02 -1.22
CA ASP A 319 21.98 -11.17 -2.67
C ASP A 319 20.58 -11.37 -3.27
N VAL A 320 19.71 -12.11 -2.59
CA VAL A 320 18.34 -12.36 -3.08
C VAL A 320 17.43 -11.16 -2.89
N LEU A 321 17.63 -10.41 -1.83
CA LEU A 321 16.89 -9.18 -1.54
C LEU A 321 17.54 -7.96 -2.19
N SER A 322 18.49 -8.15 -3.11
CA SER A 322 19.14 -7.05 -3.82
C SER A 322 18.17 -6.28 -4.73
N SER A 323 18.48 -5.00 -4.94
CA SER A 323 17.61 -4.03 -5.61
C SER A 323 17.23 -4.36 -7.06
N ASP A 324 17.97 -5.25 -7.73
CA ASP A 324 17.69 -5.70 -9.09
C ASP A 324 16.47 -6.63 -9.21
N ARG A 325 15.91 -7.06 -8.07
CA ARG A 325 14.70 -7.91 -8.00
C ARG A 325 13.44 -7.18 -7.58
N TRP A 326 13.60 -5.93 -7.21
CA TRP A 326 12.54 -5.08 -6.71
C TRP A 326 12.49 -3.82 -7.54
N ASN A 327 11.33 -3.45 -8.00
CA ASN A 327 11.16 -2.10 -8.52
C ASN A 327 10.86 -1.19 -7.35
N VAL A 328 11.78 -0.28 -7.09
CA VAL A 328 11.47 0.87 -6.26
C VAL A 328 10.94 1.90 -7.22
N LEU A 329 9.66 2.20 -7.11
CA LEU A 329 9.18 3.45 -7.65
C LEU A 329 9.98 4.54 -6.93
N GLN A 330 11.00 5.01 -7.60
CA GLN A 330 11.71 6.22 -7.16
C GLN A 330 10.67 7.33 -7.21
N GLY A 331 10.09 7.46 -6.06
CA GLY A 331 8.93 8.18 -5.83
C GLY A 331 9.01 9.55 -6.33
N GLY A 332 7.89 9.98 -6.54
CA GLY A 332 7.60 11.33 -6.60
C GLY A 332 7.92 12.04 -5.31
N THR A 333 7.65 13.28 -5.33
CA THR A 333 7.64 14.12 -4.14
C THR A 333 6.20 14.45 -3.81
N CYS A 334 5.84 14.31 -2.56
CA CYS A 334 4.56 14.75 -2.03
C CYS A 334 4.71 16.14 -1.43
N TYR A 335 3.83 17.05 -1.80
CA TYR A 335 3.79 18.42 -1.28
C TYR A 335 2.48 18.67 -0.55
N ILE A 336 2.53 19.23 0.65
CA ILE A 336 1.40 19.92 1.27
C ILE A 336 1.59 21.40 0.99
N HIS A 337 0.64 22.04 0.32
CA HIS A 337 0.78 23.42 -0.12
C HIS A 337 -0.55 24.17 -0.21
N GLY A 338 -0.46 25.49 -0.28
CA GLY A 338 -1.58 26.42 -0.52
C GLY A 338 -1.59 27.03 -1.93
N ASP A 339 -0.73 26.55 -2.84
CA ASP A 339 -0.59 27.13 -4.17
C ASP A 339 -1.70 26.66 -5.11
N THR A 340 -2.57 27.59 -5.54
CA THR A 340 -3.62 27.34 -6.52
C THR A 340 -3.14 27.50 -7.95
N THR A 341 -1.96 28.07 -8.18
CA THR A 341 -1.50 28.40 -9.56
C THR A 341 -1.06 27.18 -10.35
N ILE A 342 -0.77 26.07 -9.66
CA ILE A 342 -0.47 24.79 -10.32
C ILE A 342 -1.72 24.00 -10.70
N LEU A 343 -2.88 24.39 -10.18
CA LEU A 343 -4.16 23.76 -10.49
C LEU A 343 -4.77 24.48 -11.69
N SER A 344 -5.18 23.73 -12.69
CA SER A 344 -5.92 24.35 -13.81
C SER A 344 -7.24 24.95 -13.32
N PRO A 345 -7.81 25.91 -14.07
CA PRO A 345 -9.15 26.44 -13.76
C PRO A 345 -10.21 25.34 -13.65
N GLU A 346 -10.09 24.29 -14.45
CA GLU A 346 -10.97 23.12 -14.40
C GLU A 346 -10.83 22.38 -13.08
N LEU A 347 -9.59 22.13 -12.59
CA LEU A 347 -9.37 21.49 -11.30
C LEU A 347 -9.89 22.35 -10.14
N LEU A 348 -9.71 23.66 -10.21
CA LEU A 348 -10.26 24.57 -9.18
C LEU A 348 -11.78 24.58 -9.17
N SER A 349 -12.44 24.45 -10.34
CA SER A 349 -13.89 24.33 -10.41
C SER A 349 -14.38 23.03 -9.75
N LEU A 350 -13.62 21.94 -9.86
CA LEU A 350 -13.94 20.66 -9.25
C LEU A 350 -13.92 20.69 -7.72
N GLN A 351 -13.18 21.61 -7.11
CA GLN A 351 -13.21 21.79 -5.65
C GLN A 351 -14.61 22.19 -5.16
N GLN A 352 -15.34 22.98 -5.94
CA GLN A 352 -16.70 23.39 -5.62
C GLN A 352 -17.69 22.23 -5.70
N GLU A 353 -17.41 21.23 -6.52
CA GLU A 353 -18.19 20.00 -6.69
C GLU A 353 -17.93 18.96 -5.58
N THR A 354 -17.21 19.33 -4.52
CA THR A 354 -16.83 18.45 -3.42
C THR A 354 -15.94 17.26 -3.83
N VAL A 355 -15.24 17.37 -4.96
CA VAL A 355 -14.26 16.38 -5.39
C VAL A 355 -13.12 16.30 -4.38
N GLN A 356 -12.72 15.08 -4.03
CA GLN A 356 -11.67 14.83 -3.04
C GLN A 356 -10.32 14.56 -3.71
N PHE A 357 -10.33 13.84 -4.84
CA PHE A 357 -9.13 13.37 -5.51
C PHE A 357 -9.17 13.72 -6.98
N THR A 358 -8.05 14.20 -7.50
CA THR A 358 -7.91 14.52 -8.93
C THR A 358 -6.61 13.98 -9.49
N ALA A 359 -6.61 13.63 -10.77
CA ALA A 359 -5.39 13.48 -11.56
C ALA A 359 -5.39 14.49 -12.70
N TYR A 360 -4.21 14.94 -13.06
CA TYR A 360 -4.01 15.90 -14.14
C TYR A 360 -2.76 15.53 -14.94
N HIS A 361 -2.86 15.69 -16.25
CA HIS A 361 -1.73 15.58 -17.16
C HIS A 361 -1.22 16.96 -17.53
N SER A 362 0.08 17.17 -17.40
CA SER A 362 0.72 18.37 -17.87
C SER A 362 0.68 18.47 -19.39
N THR A 363 0.42 19.66 -19.91
CA THR A 363 0.59 19.97 -21.34
C THR A 363 2.05 20.21 -21.71
N ALA A 364 2.96 20.28 -20.74
CA ALA A 364 4.37 20.51 -20.99
C ALA A 364 4.97 19.44 -21.90
N GLY A 365 5.37 19.85 -23.10
CA GLY A 365 5.91 18.95 -24.12
C GLY A 365 4.88 18.19 -24.96
N ALA A 366 3.57 18.37 -24.74
CA ALA A 366 2.56 17.78 -25.59
C ALA A 366 2.62 18.38 -27.00
N LYS A 367 2.77 17.52 -28.02
CA LYS A 367 2.65 17.92 -29.42
C LYS A 367 1.21 17.69 -29.88
N PRO A 368 0.64 18.58 -30.71
CA PRO A 368 -0.70 18.36 -31.28
C PRO A 368 -0.79 16.97 -31.93
N GLY A 369 -1.80 16.20 -31.57
CA GLY A 369 -2.05 14.85 -32.11
C GLY A 369 -1.16 13.72 -31.55
N GLN A 370 -0.28 14.01 -30.58
CA GLN A 370 0.47 12.99 -29.85
C GLN A 370 -0.22 12.63 -28.53
N PRO A 371 -0.05 11.40 -28.01
CA PRO A 371 -0.46 11.05 -26.66
C PRO A 371 0.17 11.99 -25.63
N TYR A 372 -0.50 12.21 -24.50
CA TYR A 372 0.07 12.98 -23.42
C TYR A 372 1.39 12.38 -22.95
N ASN A 373 2.27 13.24 -22.46
CA ASN A 373 3.46 12.77 -21.76
C ASN A 373 3.03 12.24 -20.38
N LEU A 374 2.86 10.93 -20.29
CA LEU A 374 2.44 10.25 -19.07
C LEU A 374 3.44 10.41 -17.91
N ASP A 375 4.70 10.72 -18.21
CA ASP A 375 5.74 11.04 -17.22
C ASP A 375 5.42 12.31 -16.40
N THR A 376 4.45 13.10 -16.81
CA THR A 376 4.09 14.37 -16.19
C THR A 376 2.70 14.37 -15.54
N THR A 377 2.14 13.19 -15.31
CA THR A 377 0.90 13.03 -14.53
C THR A 377 1.18 13.34 -13.07
N TYR A 378 0.26 14.05 -12.43
CA TYR A 378 0.27 14.22 -10.98
C TYR A 378 -1.14 14.09 -10.40
N ALA A 379 -1.21 13.66 -9.15
CA ALA A 379 -2.45 13.55 -8.40
C ALA A 379 -2.50 14.65 -7.34
N SER A 380 -3.67 15.25 -7.15
CA SER A 380 -3.90 16.23 -6.08
C SER A 380 -5.10 15.83 -5.24
N TYR A 381 -4.96 16.00 -3.92
CA TYR A 381 -6.03 15.81 -2.95
C TYR A 381 -6.47 17.18 -2.44
N PHE A 382 -7.76 17.45 -2.51
CA PHE A 382 -8.37 18.62 -1.91
C PHE A 382 -8.63 18.34 -0.44
N VAL A 383 -7.72 18.80 0.43
CA VAL A 383 -7.75 18.46 1.88
C VAL A 383 -9.07 18.90 2.52
N GLU A 384 -9.60 20.06 2.14
CA GLU A 384 -10.91 20.53 2.60
C GLU A 384 -12.02 19.52 2.35
N ASN A 385 -12.07 18.96 1.13
CA ASN A 385 -13.10 18.03 0.71
C ASN A 385 -12.88 16.62 1.31
N VAL A 386 -11.62 16.16 1.35
CA VAL A 386 -11.27 14.88 1.99
C VAL A 386 -11.64 14.91 3.47
N ARG A 387 -11.35 16.03 4.15
CA ARG A 387 -11.61 16.17 5.57
C ARG A 387 -13.01 16.68 5.89
N GLN A 388 -13.75 17.19 4.90
CA GLN A 388 -15.02 17.89 5.12
C GLN A 388 -14.87 18.96 6.22
N ASP A 389 -13.75 19.69 6.20
CA ASP A 389 -13.36 20.64 7.23
C ASP A 389 -12.98 21.99 6.60
N PRO A 390 -13.78 23.04 6.78
CA PRO A 390 -13.47 24.37 6.25
C PRO A 390 -12.19 24.98 6.84
N ALA A 391 -11.65 24.42 7.92
CA ALA A 391 -10.33 24.81 8.41
C ALA A 391 -9.22 24.47 7.41
N ALA A 392 -9.43 23.49 6.53
CA ALA A 392 -8.51 23.06 5.50
C ALA A 392 -8.70 23.77 4.15
N LYS A 393 -9.42 24.89 4.12
CA LYS A 393 -9.70 25.67 2.91
C LYS A 393 -8.42 26.00 2.14
N GLN A 394 -8.41 25.69 0.82
CA GLN A 394 -7.27 25.92 -0.06
C GLN A 394 -5.96 25.23 0.42
N LEU A 395 -6.07 24.06 1.04
CA LEU A 395 -4.96 23.16 1.27
C LEU A 395 -5.04 21.99 0.29
N TYR A 396 -3.89 21.69 -0.27
CA TYR A 396 -3.73 20.60 -1.26
C TYR A 396 -2.60 19.68 -0.85
N VAL A 397 -2.76 18.41 -1.17
CA VAL A 397 -1.65 17.44 -1.18
C VAL A 397 -1.44 17.04 -2.62
N THR A 398 -0.30 17.37 -3.19
CA THR A 398 0.01 17.02 -4.58
C THR A 398 1.19 16.06 -4.65
N MET A 399 0.99 14.97 -5.36
CA MET A 399 1.97 13.92 -5.57
C MET A 399 2.44 13.94 -7.02
N TYR A 400 3.73 14.05 -7.19
CA TYR A 400 4.39 14.02 -8.49
C TYR A 400 5.14 12.72 -8.67
N GLY A 401 5.17 12.21 -9.89
CA GLY A 401 6.07 11.15 -10.28
C GLY A 401 7.55 11.60 -10.32
N PRO A 402 8.47 10.72 -10.69
CA PRO A 402 9.91 10.99 -10.67
C PRO A 402 10.35 12.12 -11.63
N LYS A 403 9.61 12.35 -12.69
CA LYS A 403 9.86 13.43 -13.65
C LYS A 403 8.93 14.60 -13.38
N GLN A 404 9.33 15.46 -12.45
CA GLN A 404 8.53 16.62 -12.06
C GLN A 404 8.72 17.76 -13.07
N PRO A 405 7.67 18.21 -13.76
CA PRO A 405 7.76 19.41 -14.60
C PRO A 405 7.95 20.63 -13.69
N GLN A 406 9.05 21.38 -13.89
CA GLN A 406 9.44 22.50 -13.02
C GLN A 406 8.42 23.64 -13.01
N ASP A 407 7.72 23.84 -14.12
CA ASP A 407 6.68 24.85 -14.30
C ASP A 407 5.35 24.49 -13.60
N MET A 408 5.25 23.28 -13.07
CA MET A 408 4.05 22.78 -12.38
C MET A 408 4.29 22.46 -10.90
N LEU A 409 5.45 22.83 -10.36
CA LEU A 409 5.71 22.68 -8.94
C LEU A 409 5.07 23.84 -8.14
N PRO A 410 4.59 23.57 -6.91
CA PRO A 410 4.14 24.62 -6.04
C PRO A 410 5.27 25.61 -5.75
N LYS A 411 4.95 26.89 -5.66
CA LYS A 411 5.90 27.93 -5.26
C LYS A 411 6.42 27.62 -3.86
N ASP A 412 7.74 27.65 -3.68
CA ASP A 412 8.37 27.34 -2.38
C ASP A 412 7.78 28.12 -1.21
N SER A 413 7.36 29.39 -1.44
CA SER A 413 6.74 30.24 -0.43
C SER A 413 5.36 29.75 0.04
N LEU A 414 4.73 28.85 -0.71
CA LEU A 414 3.40 28.28 -0.43
C LEU A 414 3.48 26.78 -0.08
N VAL A 415 4.66 26.20 -0.06
CA VAL A 415 4.92 24.84 0.39
C VAL A 415 5.01 24.81 1.90
N LEU A 416 4.22 23.96 2.52
CA LEU A 416 4.21 23.74 3.98
C LEU A 416 5.01 22.50 4.36
N VAL A 417 4.95 21.45 3.53
CA VAL A 417 5.69 20.19 3.69
C VAL A 417 6.11 19.70 2.33
N LYS A 418 7.30 19.11 2.25
CA LYS A 418 7.84 18.45 1.07
C LYS A 418 8.51 17.16 1.50
N GLU A 419 7.97 16.03 1.07
CA GLU A 419 8.45 14.71 1.46
C GLU A 419 8.64 13.80 0.25
N PRO A 420 9.67 12.97 0.23
CA PRO A 420 9.77 11.90 -0.74
C PRO A 420 8.64 10.88 -0.49
N PHE A 421 8.02 10.41 -1.55
CA PHE A 421 7.00 9.37 -1.49
C PHE A 421 7.47 8.17 -2.32
N ILE A 422 7.80 7.08 -1.64
CA ILE A 422 8.41 5.90 -2.25
C ILE A 422 7.48 4.71 -2.03
N HIS A 423 7.06 4.07 -3.11
CA HIS A 423 6.43 2.75 -3.08
C HIS A 423 7.43 1.69 -3.54
N GLY A 424 7.50 0.58 -2.81
CA GLY A 424 8.20 -0.61 -3.25
C GLY A 424 7.25 -1.52 -4.02
N LEU A 425 7.58 -1.82 -5.27
CA LEU A 425 6.83 -2.75 -6.09
C LEU A 425 7.60 -4.05 -6.31
N TRP A 426 6.87 -5.13 -6.42
CA TRP A 426 7.42 -6.40 -6.82
C TRP A 426 7.60 -6.44 -8.34
N LEU A 427 8.80 -6.82 -8.81
CA LEU A 427 8.97 -7.07 -10.24
C LEU A 427 8.22 -8.35 -10.66
N PRO A 428 7.54 -8.34 -11.80
CA PRO A 428 6.91 -9.51 -12.35
C PRO A 428 7.87 -10.71 -12.42
N GLY A 429 7.43 -11.88 -11.94
CA GLY A 429 8.23 -13.09 -11.89
C GLY A 429 9.31 -13.17 -10.80
N SER A 430 9.69 -12.07 -10.17
CA SER A 430 10.66 -12.10 -9.05
C SER A 430 10.01 -12.47 -7.73
N MET A 431 8.74 -12.17 -7.57
CA MET A 431 7.97 -12.37 -6.35
C MET A 431 8.00 -13.81 -5.86
N LYS A 432 7.73 -14.80 -6.70
CA LYS A 432 7.83 -16.22 -6.35
C LYS A 432 9.22 -16.64 -5.86
N LYS A 433 10.29 -16.03 -6.38
CA LYS A 433 11.66 -16.34 -5.99
C LYS A 433 12.02 -15.71 -4.66
N SER A 434 11.66 -14.46 -4.50
CA SER A 434 12.01 -13.67 -3.31
C SER A 434 11.21 -14.09 -2.10
N THR A 435 9.91 -14.36 -2.24
CA THR A 435 9.10 -14.94 -1.18
C THR A 435 9.64 -16.26 -0.68
N LYS A 436 10.10 -17.16 -1.54
CA LYS A 436 10.73 -18.41 -1.11
C LYS A 436 11.92 -18.19 -0.18
N VAL A 437 12.69 -17.14 -0.43
CA VAL A 437 13.87 -16.82 0.38
C VAL A 437 13.46 -16.23 1.71
N VAL A 438 12.50 -15.31 1.70
CA VAL A 438 11.92 -14.75 2.94
C VAL A 438 11.37 -15.88 3.82
N TYR A 439 10.65 -16.84 3.25
CA TYR A 439 10.11 -17.98 4.00
C TYR A 439 11.17 -18.89 4.57
N ARG A 440 12.24 -19.17 3.80
CA ARG A 440 13.36 -19.95 4.31
C ARG A 440 14.03 -19.25 5.48
N ALA A 441 14.23 -17.93 5.37
CA ALA A 441 14.77 -17.13 6.47
C ALA A 441 13.94 -17.27 7.74
N GLN A 442 12.63 -17.28 7.59
CA GLN A 442 11.66 -17.38 8.68
C GLN A 442 11.46 -18.82 9.21
N GLY A 443 12.14 -19.79 8.64
CA GLY A 443 11.98 -21.20 9.03
C GLY A 443 10.71 -21.86 8.48
N GLN A 444 10.05 -21.22 7.53
CA GLN A 444 8.89 -21.78 6.86
C GLN A 444 9.35 -22.63 5.68
N GLY A 445 8.91 -23.89 5.64
CA GLY A 445 9.20 -24.80 4.52
C GLY A 445 8.56 -24.32 3.22
N GLY A 446 9.15 -24.74 2.11
CA GLY A 446 8.80 -24.25 0.77
C GLY A 446 7.34 -24.48 0.35
N LEU A 447 6.97 -23.86 -0.77
CA LEU A 447 5.64 -23.81 -1.42
C LEU A 447 4.99 -25.18 -1.75
N ASP A 448 5.68 -26.25 -1.55
CA ASP A 448 5.29 -27.63 -1.87
C ASP A 448 4.52 -28.33 -0.73
N GLY A 449 3.80 -27.58 0.06
CA GLY A 449 2.84 -28.11 1.03
C GLY A 449 3.46 -28.72 2.28
N GLY A 450 4.55 -28.17 2.78
CA GLY A 450 5.21 -28.62 4.01
C GLY A 450 6.11 -29.85 3.83
N ARG A 451 6.40 -30.22 2.62
CA ARG A 451 7.41 -31.23 2.31
C ARG A 451 8.79 -30.60 2.15
N SER A 452 9.19 -29.78 3.12
CA SER A 452 10.58 -29.38 3.21
C SER A 452 11.41 -30.58 3.66
N TRP A 453 12.16 -31.14 2.76
CA TRP A 453 13.18 -32.16 3.04
C TRP A 453 14.42 -31.57 3.72
N LEU A 454 14.45 -30.23 3.82
CA LEU A 454 15.52 -29.56 4.52
C LEU A 454 15.14 -29.45 5.99
N PRO A 455 16.07 -29.76 6.91
CA PRO A 455 15.87 -29.51 8.31
C PRO A 455 15.50 -28.03 8.49
N ASN A 456 14.74 -27.71 9.53
CA ASN A 456 14.36 -26.35 9.86
C ASN A 456 15.62 -25.46 9.93
N THR A 457 15.94 -24.83 8.83
CA THR A 457 17.12 -23.97 8.65
C THR A 457 16.74 -22.51 8.82
N GLY A 458 15.56 -22.27 9.42
CA GLY A 458 15.09 -20.93 9.73
C GLY A 458 16.10 -20.18 10.57
N THR A 459 16.26 -18.93 10.23
CA THR A 459 16.98 -17.98 11.07
C THR A 459 16.01 -17.33 12.06
N ASN A 460 16.53 -16.51 12.95
CA ASN A 460 15.70 -15.64 13.80
C ASN A 460 15.44 -14.27 13.15
N LEU A 461 15.58 -14.19 11.83
CA LEU A 461 15.29 -13.03 11.01
C LEU A 461 13.94 -13.21 10.29
N TYR A 462 13.03 -12.26 10.51
CA TYR A 462 11.66 -12.28 9.97
C TYR A 462 11.37 -11.03 9.16
N PHE A 463 10.30 -11.07 8.37
CA PHE A 463 9.88 -9.97 7.50
C PHE A 463 8.37 -9.76 7.61
N ALA A 464 7.94 -8.50 7.61
CA ALA A 464 6.53 -8.12 7.57
C ALA A 464 6.34 -6.85 6.73
N GLY A 465 5.12 -6.38 6.57
CA GLY A 465 4.80 -5.25 5.71
C GLY A 465 4.81 -5.63 4.24
N ASN A 466 5.14 -4.70 3.36
CA ASN A 466 5.13 -4.92 1.92
C ASN A 466 6.21 -5.92 1.43
N ASN A 467 7.12 -6.36 2.30
CA ASN A 467 8.01 -7.49 2.02
C ASN A 467 7.26 -8.81 1.85
N THR A 468 6.07 -8.91 2.39
CA THR A 468 5.32 -10.15 2.52
C THR A 468 3.84 -10.01 2.17
N THR A 469 3.37 -8.79 1.92
CA THR A 469 1.98 -8.49 1.58
C THR A 469 1.91 -7.36 0.55
N MET A 470 0.69 -7.06 0.09
CA MET A 470 0.42 -5.89 -0.73
C MET A 470 0.79 -4.60 0.03
N ASP A 471 1.18 -3.57 -0.71
CA ASP A 471 1.46 -2.24 -0.14
C ASP A 471 0.15 -1.56 0.26
N SER A 472 -0.29 -1.84 1.47
CA SER A 472 -1.51 -1.29 2.08
C SER A 472 -1.45 -1.36 3.60
N VAL A 473 -2.22 -0.52 4.27
CA VAL A 473 -2.36 -0.59 5.74
C VAL A 473 -2.96 -1.89 6.21
N GLU A 474 -3.85 -2.49 5.42
CA GLU A 474 -4.43 -3.81 5.69
C GLU A 474 -3.35 -4.89 5.63
N GLY A 475 -2.56 -4.92 4.56
CA GLY A 475 -1.45 -5.84 4.40
C GLY A 475 -0.42 -5.70 5.52
N ALA A 476 -0.08 -4.47 5.88
CA ALA A 476 0.85 -4.18 6.97
C ALA A 476 0.36 -4.76 8.31
N LEU A 477 -0.90 -4.51 8.68
CA LEU A 477 -1.48 -5.02 9.94
C LEU A 477 -1.55 -6.55 9.93
N VAL A 478 -2.06 -7.14 8.85
CA VAL A 478 -2.27 -8.59 8.79
C VAL A 478 -0.94 -9.35 8.76
N SER A 479 0.08 -8.84 8.07
CA SER A 479 1.43 -9.44 8.09
C SER A 479 2.06 -9.39 9.48
N ALA A 480 1.85 -8.30 10.23
CA ALA A 480 2.29 -8.17 11.61
C ALA A 480 1.64 -9.23 12.51
N MET A 481 0.31 -9.39 12.39
CA MET A 481 -0.43 -10.43 13.13
C MET A 481 0.02 -11.85 12.75
N ALA A 482 0.30 -12.09 11.47
CA ALA A 482 0.81 -13.37 10.99
C ALA A 482 2.18 -13.72 11.59
N ILE A 483 3.10 -12.75 11.67
CA ILE A 483 4.40 -12.95 12.32
C ILE A 483 4.24 -13.12 13.83
N ALA A 484 3.36 -12.36 14.48
CA ALA A 484 3.06 -12.56 15.91
C ALA A 484 2.58 -14.00 16.21
N ASN A 485 1.70 -14.52 15.35
CA ASN A 485 1.23 -15.89 15.47
C ASN A 485 2.34 -16.90 15.17
N TYR A 486 2.98 -16.81 14.01
CA TYR A 486 3.96 -17.79 13.56
C TYR A 486 5.22 -17.84 14.42
N ALA A 487 5.84 -16.67 14.68
CA ALA A 487 7.15 -16.61 15.30
C ALA A 487 7.09 -16.55 16.84
N PHE A 488 5.95 -16.18 17.41
CA PHE A 488 5.80 -15.96 18.84
C PHE A 488 4.64 -16.74 19.47
N GLY A 489 3.81 -17.42 18.68
CA GLY A 489 2.69 -18.23 19.17
C GLY A 489 1.51 -17.40 19.68
N VAL A 490 1.44 -16.12 19.34
CA VAL A 490 0.33 -15.25 19.72
C VAL A 490 -0.92 -15.62 18.91
N PRO A 491 -2.07 -15.91 19.52
CA PRO A 491 -3.32 -16.03 18.78
C PRO A 491 -3.61 -14.74 18.00
N TYR A 492 -4.34 -14.84 16.89
CA TYR A 492 -4.77 -13.63 16.20
C TYR A 492 -5.55 -12.74 17.16
N SER A 493 -5.10 -11.50 17.31
CA SER A 493 -5.64 -10.53 18.27
C SER A 493 -7.09 -10.11 17.95
N MET A 494 -7.56 -10.42 16.75
CA MET A 494 -8.95 -10.29 16.34
C MET A 494 -9.31 -11.41 15.35
N PRO A 495 -10.59 -11.84 15.27
CA PRO A 495 -11.00 -12.81 14.27
C PRO A 495 -10.83 -12.17 12.88
N LEU A 496 -10.02 -12.79 12.02
CA LEU A 496 -9.91 -12.38 10.63
C LEU A 496 -11.30 -12.45 9.98
N ARG A 497 -11.72 -11.35 9.39
CA ARG A 497 -13.00 -11.32 8.67
C ARG A 497 -12.97 -12.30 7.50
N PRO A 498 -14.03 -13.06 7.25
CA PRO A 498 -14.05 -14.09 6.20
C PRO A 498 -13.65 -13.56 4.82
N LEU A 499 -14.04 -12.34 4.49
CA LEU A 499 -13.68 -11.71 3.23
C LEU A 499 -12.18 -11.42 3.14
N THR A 500 -11.59 -10.97 4.23
CA THR A 500 -10.15 -10.71 4.35
C THR A 500 -9.39 -12.00 4.46
N ALA A 501 -9.91 -12.97 5.22
CA ALA A 501 -9.30 -14.29 5.29
C ALA A 501 -9.25 -14.93 3.90
N THR A 502 -10.25 -14.71 3.06
CA THR A 502 -10.27 -15.22 1.68
C THR A 502 -9.32 -14.45 0.77
N GLY A 503 -9.42 -13.14 0.74
CA GLY A 503 -8.51 -12.31 -0.07
C GLY A 503 -7.08 -12.44 0.43
N PHE A 504 -6.86 -12.46 1.75
CA PHE A 504 -5.55 -12.66 2.34
C PHE A 504 -5.05 -14.09 2.19
N ALA A 505 -5.89 -15.09 2.35
CA ALA A 505 -5.53 -16.49 2.12
C ALA A 505 -5.12 -16.71 0.66
N LEU A 506 -5.80 -16.07 -0.25
CA LEU A 506 -5.50 -16.14 -1.65
C LEU A 506 -4.21 -15.38 -1.98
N PHE A 507 -4.04 -14.21 -1.44
CA PHE A 507 -2.80 -13.45 -1.52
C PHE A 507 -1.65 -14.22 -0.87
N ALA A 508 -1.84 -14.76 0.32
CA ALA A 508 -0.87 -15.61 1.00
C ALA A 508 -0.54 -16.87 0.20
N TYR A 509 -1.51 -17.50 -0.43
CA TYR A 509 -1.28 -18.65 -1.30
C TYR A 509 -0.46 -18.29 -2.53
N LEU A 510 -0.77 -17.17 -3.15
CA LEU A 510 -0.10 -16.72 -4.36
C LEU A 510 1.33 -16.24 -4.08
N TYR A 511 1.49 -15.53 -3.02
CA TYR A 511 2.67 -14.72 -2.74
C TYR A 511 3.42 -15.14 -1.51
N LEU A 512 2.70 -15.59 -0.51
CA LEU A 512 3.29 -15.93 0.76
C LEU A 512 3.46 -17.43 0.93
N GLY A 513 3.07 -18.24 -0.08
CA GLY A 513 3.23 -19.70 0.00
C GLY A 513 3.08 -20.22 1.42
N LEU A 514 2.16 -19.58 2.21
CA LEU A 514 1.86 -20.02 3.56
C LEU A 514 2.74 -19.40 4.67
N MET A 515 2.61 -18.12 4.95
CA MET A 515 2.98 -17.62 6.28
C MET A 515 2.06 -18.14 7.40
N PHE A 516 0.94 -18.79 7.02
CA PHE A 516 0.10 -19.47 7.99
C PHE A 516 0.63 -20.88 8.24
N PRO A 517 0.67 -21.33 9.50
CA PRO A 517 1.03 -22.70 9.79
C PRO A 517 0.11 -23.61 8.96
N VAL A 518 0.72 -24.47 8.19
CA VAL A 518 0.06 -25.43 7.28
C VAL A 518 -0.90 -26.38 8.04
N GLY A 519 -0.92 -26.31 9.35
CA GLY A 519 -1.79 -27.08 10.24
C GLY A 519 -3.16 -26.45 10.51
N SER A 520 -3.45 -25.22 10.06
CA SER A 520 -4.84 -24.78 10.13
C SER A 520 -5.59 -25.38 8.94
N ASP A 521 -6.27 -26.49 9.19
CA ASP A 521 -7.22 -27.10 8.26
C ASP A 521 -8.20 -26.08 7.67
N SER A 522 -8.44 -24.98 8.37
CA SER A 522 -9.25 -23.87 7.90
C SER A 522 -8.69 -23.13 6.70
N LEU A 523 -7.37 -22.96 6.57
CA LEU A 523 -6.79 -22.29 5.41
C LEU A 523 -6.68 -23.24 4.22
N ARG A 524 -6.30 -24.50 4.48
CA ARG A 524 -6.40 -25.56 3.47
C ARG A 524 -7.84 -25.74 3.01
N HIS A 525 -8.81 -25.70 3.92
CA HIS A 525 -10.24 -25.75 3.61
C HIS A 525 -10.69 -24.49 2.87
N ALA A 526 -10.18 -23.33 3.21
CA ALA A 526 -10.45 -22.09 2.48
C ALA A 526 -9.85 -22.11 1.06
N LEU A 527 -8.71 -22.76 0.88
CA LEU A 527 -8.02 -22.90 -0.41
C LEU A 527 -8.48 -24.11 -1.22
N THR A 528 -8.90 -25.22 -0.57
CA THR A 528 -9.45 -26.42 -1.22
C THR A 528 -10.96 -26.37 -1.41
N LEU A 529 -11.67 -25.69 -0.59
CA LEU A 529 -12.92 -25.15 -1.00
C LEU A 529 -12.59 -24.17 -2.11
N LYS A 530 -12.43 -24.58 -3.33
CA LYS A 530 -12.59 -23.64 -4.45
C LYS A 530 -13.62 -22.63 -3.99
N LEU A 531 -13.10 -21.75 -3.17
CA LEU A 531 -13.89 -20.73 -2.51
C LEU A 531 -14.52 -20.11 -3.68
N SER A 532 -15.71 -20.57 -3.90
CA SER A 532 -16.50 -19.95 -4.90
C SER A 532 -16.52 -18.47 -4.50
N LEU A 533 -15.43 -17.76 -4.89
CA LEU A 533 -15.46 -16.32 -5.05
C LEU A 533 -16.64 -15.95 -5.92
N SER A 534 -17.11 -16.89 -6.80
CA SER A 534 -18.45 -16.88 -7.38
C SER A 534 -19.56 -16.86 -6.31
N ALA A 535 -19.48 -17.60 -5.23
CA ALA A 535 -20.49 -17.52 -4.16
C ALA A 535 -20.37 -16.23 -3.33
N LEU A 536 -19.17 -15.65 -3.24
CA LEU A 536 -18.94 -14.33 -2.64
C LEU A 536 -19.32 -13.21 -3.61
N GLY A 537 -19.03 -13.34 -4.89
CA GLY A 537 -19.45 -12.42 -5.93
C GLY A 537 -20.96 -12.40 -6.18
N ALA A 538 -21.66 -13.51 -5.96
CA ALA A 538 -23.11 -13.56 -6.07
C ALA A 538 -23.86 -13.04 -4.81
N LYS A 539 -23.14 -12.77 -3.72
CA LYS A 539 -23.70 -12.24 -2.47
C LYS A 539 -23.16 -10.85 -2.09
N LEU A 540 -22.24 -10.32 -2.88
CA LEU A 540 -21.67 -8.98 -2.77
C LEU A 540 -22.09 -8.11 -3.94
#